data_dffcdfa7bbb748a363a49c31d2d788f1
#
_entry.id   dffcdfa7bbb748a363a49c31d2d788f1
#
_cell.length_a   1.000
_cell.length_b   1.000
_cell.length_c   1.000
_cell.angle_alpha   90.00
_cell.angle_beta   90.00
_cell.angle_gamma   90.00
#
_symmetry.space_group_name_H-M   'P 1'
#
loop_
_entity.id
_entity.type
_entity.pdbx_description
1 polymer ?
#
loop_
_entity_poly.entity_id
_entity_poly.type
_entity_poly.pdbx_seq_one_letter_code
_entity_poly.pdbx_strand_id
1 'polypeptide(L)'
;MSETKTKYKLGLQLPTDPRWANMAEISLEEILTDHAFCEQKATTSCISLIQKYPKHTRLVNELSPVVTEEWGQFRLVIAEMEKRGMQLGEQRNDEYVVALRKFQKKDGSRKTALIDALLAFALIEARSCERFRLLSLNISDPKLRDFYHMFMVSEAGHYRMFLDLAYHYAENNVFVKNRWQQYLDFEEELMKTLKPRADRMH
;
A
#
# COMPACT_ATOMS: atom_id res chain seq x y z
N MET A 1 29.92 -11.43 -14.15
CA MET A 1 28.98 -12.21 -13.34
C MET A 1 27.67 -11.47 -13.41
N SER A 2 26.67 -12.03 -14.13
CA SER A 2 25.36 -11.40 -14.34
C SER A 2 24.58 -11.54 -13.05
N GLU A 3 24.36 -10.45 -12.32
CA GLU A 3 23.36 -10.39 -11.26
C GLU A 3 21.99 -10.58 -11.90
N THR A 4 21.43 -11.77 -11.70
CA THR A 4 20.03 -12.04 -11.99
C THR A 4 19.18 -11.15 -11.07
N LYS A 5 18.74 -10.00 -11.60
CA LYS A 5 17.73 -9.17 -10.92
C LYS A 5 16.52 -10.06 -10.66
N THR A 6 16.36 -10.50 -9.42
CA THR A 6 15.19 -11.24 -8.96
C THR A 6 14.00 -10.32 -9.15
N LYS A 7 13.18 -10.60 -10.17
CA LYS A 7 12.01 -9.78 -10.52
C LYS A 7 11.00 -9.95 -9.39
N TYR A 8 10.88 -8.94 -8.53
CA TYR A 8 9.90 -8.95 -7.45
C TYR A 8 8.50 -9.14 -8.04
N LYS A 9 7.69 -10.00 -7.41
CA LYS A 9 6.37 -10.41 -7.93
C LYS A 9 5.39 -9.24 -8.15
N LEU A 10 5.63 -8.10 -7.47
CA LEU A 10 4.78 -6.90 -7.51
C LEU A 10 5.35 -5.77 -8.40
N GLY A 11 6.43 -6.02 -9.11
CA GLY A 11 7.05 -5.04 -10.00
C GLY A 11 7.95 -4.00 -9.32
N LEU A 12 7.99 -3.95 -7.99
CA LEU A 12 8.88 -3.05 -7.24
C LEU A 12 10.35 -3.24 -7.64
N GLN A 13 11.09 -2.15 -7.79
CA GLN A 13 12.48 -2.19 -8.26
C GLN A 13 13.49 -2.30 -7.11
N LEU A 14 13.19 -1.68 -5.96
CA LEU A 14 14.02 -1.73 -4.77
C LEU A 14 13.28 -2.48 -3.66
N PRO A 15 13.84 -3.62 -3.15
CA PRO A 15 13.25 -4.29 -2.00
C PRO A 15 13.48 -3.51 -0.71
N THR A 16 12.60 -3.70 0.26
CA THR A 16 12.86 -3.28 1.64
C THR A 16 14.04 -4.03 2.22
N ASP A 17 14.90 -3.34 2.95
CA ASP A 17 15.97 -3.99 3.71
C ASP A 17 15.38 -5.04 4.68
N PRO A 18 15.78 -6.32 4.60
CA PRO A 18 15.24 -7.37 5.47
C PRO A 18 15.38 -7.07 6.97
N ARG A 19 16.38 -6.27 7.37
CA ARG A 19 16.58 -5.84 8.76
C ARG A 19 15.43 -5.00 9.31
N TRP A 20 14.63 -4.39 8.40
CA TRP A 20 13.44 -3.63 8.79
C TRP A 20 12.44 -4.47 9.60
N ALA A 21 12.23 -5.75 9.26
CA ALA A 21 11.32 -6.62 9.99
C ALA A 21 11.71 -6.79 11.47
N ASN A 22 13.01 -6.92 11.75
CA ASN A 22 13.53 -7.00 13.13
C ASN A 22 13.33 -5.66 13.86
N MET A 23 13.54 -4.54 13.19
CA MET A 23 13.31 -3.21 13.76
C MET A 23 11.82 -3.02 14.11
N ALA A 24 10.93 -3.42 13.21
CA ALA A 24 9.48 -3.38 13.38
C ALA A 24 9.01 -4.26 14.56
N GLU A 25 9.58 -5.45 14.72
CA GLU A 25 9.26 -6.34 15.84
C GLU A 25 9.64 -5.72 17.20
N ILE A 26 10.78 -5.03 17.29
CA ILE A 26 11.21 -4.33 18.51
C ILE A 26 10.25 -3.18 18.86
N SER A 27 9.66 -2.53 17.86
CA SER A 27 8.72 -1.40 18.00
C SER A 27 7.28 -1.78 17.63
N LEU A 28 6.82 -2.95 18.09
CA LEU A 28 5.58 -3.57 17.64
C LEU A 28 4.34 -2.68 17.84
N GLU A 29 4.21 -1.99 18.97
CA GLU A 29 3.09 -1.07 19.24
C GLU A 29 3.05 0.08 18.25
N GLU A 30 4.21 0.61 17.89
CA GLU A 30 4.37 1.70 16.93
C GLU A 30 4.01 1.25 15.51
N ILE A 31 4.45 0.05 15.11
CA ILE A 31 4.14 -0.54 13.80
C ILE A 31 2.66 -0.87 13.69
N LEU A 32 2.04 -1.46 14.71
CA LEU A 32 0.60 -1.73 14.71
C LEU A 32 -0.22 -0.43 14.69
N THR A 33 0.22 0.60 15.39
CA THR A 33 -0.41 1.93 15.33
C THR A 33 -0.37 2.50 13.91
N ASP A 34 0.81 2.49 13.26
CA ASP A 34 0.95 3.01 11.90
C ASP A 34 0.16 2.16 10.89
N HIS A 35 0.19 0.82 11.05
CA HIS A 35 -0.61 -0.12 10.27
C HIS A 35 -2.12 0.20 10.37
N ALA A 36 -2.67 0.34 11.57
CA ALA A 36 -4.07 0.71 11.75
C ALA A 36 -4.42 2.00 10.98
N PHE A 37 -3.58 3.02 11.05
CA PHE A 37 -3.81 4.25 10.30
C PHE A 37 -3.61 4.11 8.79
N CYS A 38 -2.82 3.14 8.31
CA CYS A 38 -2.73 2.84 6.88
C CYS A 38 -4.08 2.30 6.37
N GLU A 39 -4.69 1.33 7.07
CA GLU A 39 -6.01 0.78 6.72
C GLU A 39 -7.12 1.85 6.75
N GLN A 40 -7.11 2.72 7.78
CA GLN A 40 -8.04 3.85 7.84
C GLN A 40 -7.87 4.81 6.66
N LYS A 41 -6.63 5.11 6.25
CA LYS A 41 -6.34 5.98 5.10
C LYS A 41 -6.76 5.33 3.78
N ALA A 42 -6.56 4.01 3.62
CA ALA A 42 -7.00 3.25 2.46
C ALA A 42 -8.54 3.32 2.35
N THR A 43 -9.26 3.03 3.44
CA THR A 43 -10.72 3.18 3.54
C THR A 43 -11.18 4.56 3.07
N THR A 44 -10.64 5.64 3.63
CA THR A 44 -11.05 7.02 3.32
C THR A 44 -10.68 7.42 1.89
N SER A 45 -9.59 6.88 1.36
CA SER A 45 -9.16 7.12 -0.01
C SER A 45 -10.09 6.46 -1.03
N CYS A 46 -10.52 5.22 -0.79
CA CYS A 46 -11.53 4.53 -1.60
C CYS A 46 -12.88 5.26 -1.59
N ILE A 47 -13.36 5.70 -0.41
CA ILE A 47 -14.58 6.52 -0.28
C ILE A 47 -14.44 7.80 -1.11
N SER A 48 -13.31 8.49 -1.03
CA SER A 48 -13.05 9.73 -1.76
C SER A 48 -13.07 9.52 -3.28
N LEU A 49 -12.54 8.39 -3.79
CA LEU A 49 -12.62 8.05 -5.21
C LEU A 49 -14.07 7.79 -5.64
N ILE A 50 -14.85 7.04 -4.88
CA ILE A 50 -16.27 6.79 -5.15
C ILE A 50 -17.03 8.14 -5.23
N GLN A 51 -16.83 9.03 -4.27
CA GLN A 51 -17.45 10.36 -4.23
C GLN A 51 -17.07 11.21 -5.44
N LYS A 52 -15.80 11.16 -5.83
CA LYS A 52 -15.28 11.93 -6.97
C LYS A 52 -15.74 11.40 -8.31
N TYR A 53 -15.98 10.08 -8.44
CA TYR A 53 -16.29 9.40 -9.69
C TYR A 53 -17.55 8.53 -9.61
N PRO A 54 -18.70 9.04 -9.12
CA PRO A 54 -19.89 8.21 -8.83
C PRO A 54 -20.55 7.60 -10.08
N LYS A 55 -20.26 8.13 -11.28
CA LYS A 55 -20.78 7.61 -12.56
C LYS A 55 -19.96 6.45 -13.15
N HIS A 56 -18.81 6.13 -12.55
CA HIS A 56 -17.96 5.02 -12.96
C HIS A 56 -18.40 3.73 -12.25
N THR A 57 -19.47 3.08 -12.75
CA THR A 57 -20.13 1.94 -12.10
C THR A 57 -19.14 0.83 -11.71
N ARG A 58 -18.21 0.47 -12.60
CA ARG A 58 -17.21 -0.55 -12.30
C ARG A 58 -16.32 -0.13 -11.10
N LEU A 59 -15.85 1.11 -11.09
CA LEU A 59 -15.05 1.64 -9.96
C LEU A 59 -15.83 1.56 -8.64
N VAL A 60 -17.08 2.01 -8.64
CA VAL A 60 -17.93 1.99 -7.45
C VAL A 60 -18.14 0.57 -6.94
N ASN A 61 -18.43 -0.37 -7.85
CA ASN A 61 -18.69 -1.76 -7.50
C ASN A 61 -17.44 -2.48 -6.97
N GLU A 62 -16.25 -2.18 -7.50
CA GLU A 62 -15.00 -2.80 -7.05
C GLU A 62 -14.47 -2.14 -5.76
N LEU A 63 -14.63 -0.83 -5.57
CA LEU A 63 -14.14 -0.15 -4.36
C LEU A 63 -15.07 -0.29 -3.15
N SER A 64 -16.38 -0.47 -3.35
CA SER A 64 -17.31 -0.60 -2.20
C SER A 64 -16.98 -1.77 -1.28
N PRO A 65 -16.69 -2.99 -1.77
CA PRO A 65 -16.21 -4.08 -0.93
C PRO A 65 -14.88 -3.77 -0.23
N VAL A 66 -13.94 -3.13 -0.94
CA VAL A 66 -12.62 -2.75 -0.39
C VAL A 66 -12.78 -1.79 0.80
N VAL A 67 -13.68 -0.81 0.72
CA VAL A 67 -13.99 0.08 1.87
C VAL A 67 -14.37 -0.72 3.13
N THR A 68 -15.18 -1.78 2.96
CA THR A 68 -15.61 -2.64 4.08
C THR A 68 -14.45 -3.51 4.57
N GLU A 69 -13.65 -4.04 3.66
CA GLU A 69 -12.47 -4.87 3.96
C GLU A 69 -11.42 -4.08 4.73
N GLU A 70 -10.99 -2.92 4.24
CA GLU A 70 -10.00 -2.04 4.85
C GLU A 70 -10.43 -1.58 6.26
N TRP A 71 -11.71 -1.20 6.42
CA TRP A 71 -12.24 -0.86 7.74
C TRP A 71 -12.29 -2.07 8.67
N GLY A 72 -12.58 -3.25 8.14
CA GLY A 72 -12.48 -4.53 8.86
C GLY A 72 -11.05 -4.82 9.30
N GLN A 73 -10.07 -4.58 8.44
CA GLN A 73 -8.64 -4.74 8.70
C GLN A 73 -8.16 -3.77 9.80
N PHE A 74 -8.55 -2.50 9.73
CA PHE A 74 -8.33 -1.55 10.84
C PHE A 74 -8.78 -2.13 12.17
N ARG A 75 -10.02 -2.67 12.24
CA ARG A 75 -10.57 -3.27 13.44
C ARG A 75 -9.81 -4.51 13.93
N LEU A 76 -9.31 -5.32 12.98
CA LEU A 76 -8.47 -6.48 13.32
C LEU A 76 -7.14 -6.06 13.94
N VAL A 77 -6.51 -4.99 13.43
CA VAL A 77 -5.29 -4.44 14.01
C VAL A 77 -5.54 -3.93 15.43
N ILE A 78 -6.63 -3.17 15.65
CA ILE A 78 -7.00 -2.70 17.00
C ILE A 78 -7.23 -3.89 17.95
N ALA A 79 -7.94 -4.92 17.52
CA ALA A 79 -8.18 -6.11 18.35
C ALA A 79 -6.87 -6.87 18.68
N GLU A 80 -5.90 -6.89 17.77
CA GLU A 80 -4.59 -7.50 18.02
C GLU A 80 -3.76 -6.66 19.01
N MET A 81 -3.83 -5.33 18.93
CA MET A 81 -3.23 -4.42 19.92
C MET A 81 -3.82 -4.64 21.31
N GLU A 82 -5.16 -4.68 21.43
CA GLU A 82 -5.86 -4.91 22.70
C GLU A 82 -5.44 -6.24 23.36
N LYS A 83 -5.36 -7.35 22.59
CA LYS A 83 -4.89 -8.66 23.08
C LYS A 83 -3.48 -8.60 23.68
N ARG A 84 -2.66 -7.63 23.27
CA ARG A 84 -1.29 -7.45 23.71
C ARG A 84 -1.14 -6.38 24.80
N GLY A 85 -2.25 -5.78 25.24
CA GLY A 85 -2.24 -4.67 26.21
C GLY A 85 -1.68 -3.37 25.64
N MET A 86 -1.66 -3.24 24.31
CA MET A 86 -1.20 -2.06 23.57
C MET A 86 -2.38 -1.12 23.29
N GLN A 87 -2.09 0.17 23.11
CA GLN A 87 -3.08 1.18 22.78
C GLN A 87 -2.79 1.83 21.45
N LEU A 88 -3.85 2.22 20.72
CA LEU A 88 -3.69 3.00 19.50
C LEU A 88 -3.08 4.37 19.86
N GLY A 89 -1.89 4.62 19.32
CA GLY A 89 -1.20 5.89 19.43
C GLY A 89 -1.76 6.96 18.50
N GLU A 90 -1.10 8.10 18.43
CA GLU A 90 -1.48 9.18 17.52
C GLU A 90 -1.06 8.88 16.06
N GLN A 91 -1.89 9.36 15.14
CA GLN A 91 -1.57 9.29 13.71
C GLN A 91 -0.33 10.12 13.39
N ARG A 92 0.56 9.54 12.61
CA ARG A 92 1.79 10.18 12.18
C ARG A 92 1.78 10.52 10.69
N ASN A 93 2.65 11.46 10.31
CA ASN A 93 2.81 11.81 8.90
C ASN A 93 3.52 10.69 8.15
N ASP A 94 2.92 10.24 7.05
CA ASP A 94 3.46 9.24 6.15
C ASP A 94 4.18 9.93 4.99
N GLU A 95 5.51 10.03 5.11
CA GLU A 95 6.36 10.73 4.14
C GLU A 95 6.31 10.07 2.75
N TYR A 96 6.19 8.75 2.70
CA TYR A 96 6.08 7.98 1.47
C TYR A 96 4.79 8.33 0.72
N VAL A 97 3.63 8.25 1.37
CA VAL A 97 2.35 8.58 0.77
C VAL A 97 2.28 10.07 0.38
N VAL A 98 2.84 10.96 1.20
CA VAL A 98 2.94 12.39 0.88
C VAL A 98 3.77 12.62 -0.39
N ALA A 99 4.89 11.93 -0.54
CA ALA A 99 5.73 12.04 -1.74
C ALA A 99 5.00 11.52 -2.99
N LEU A 100 4.32 10.37 -2.90
CA LEU A 100 3.50 9.84 -3.99
C LEU A 100 2.36 10.80 -4.39
N ARG A 101 1.67 11.42 -3.43
CA ARG A 101 0.63 12.44 -3.72
C ARG A 101 1.19 13.68 -4.42
N LYS A 102 2.43 14.06 -4.14
CA LYS A 102 3.11 15.16 -4.85
C LYS A 102 3.49 14.76 -6.27
N PHE A 103 3.85 13.50 -6.49
CA PHE A 103 4.21 12.95 -7.79
C PHE A 103 3.00 12.73 -8.71
N GLN A 104 1.80 12.63 -8.15
CA GLN A 104 0.57 12.54 -8.92
C GLN A 104 0.41 13.76 -9.83
N LYS A 105 0.07 13.52 -11.10
CA LYS A 105 -0.26 14.59 -12.04
C LYS A 105 -1.59 15.21 -11.66
N LYS A 106 -1.59 16.51 -11.42
CA LYS A 106 -2.80 17.30 -11.15
C LYS A 106 -3.38 17.92 -12.41
N ASP A 107 -2.57 17.94 -13.47
CA ASP A 107 -2.90 18.52 -14.76
C ASP A 107 -3.46 17.44 -15.69
N GLY A 108 -4.42 17.83 -16.55
CA GLY A 108 -5.01 16.94 -17.53
C GLY A 108 -6.49 16.71 -17.34
N SER A 109 -7.01 15.71 -18.06
CA SER A 109 -8.42 15.35 -17.98
C SER A 109 -8.78 14.68 -16.65
N ARG A 110 -10.06 14.75 -16.27
CA ARG A 110 -10.59 14.03 -15.11
C ARG A 110 -10.30 12.51 -15.16
N LYS A 111 -10.25 11.96 -16.39
CA LYS A 111 -9.92 10.57 -16.67
C LYS A 111 -8.44 10.27 -16.40
N THR A 112 -7.53 11.12 -16.87
CA THR A 112 -6.10 10.98 -16.59
C THR A 112 -5.80 11.06 -15.10
N ALA A 113 -6.45 11.96 -14.37
CA ALA A 113 -6.32 12.09 -12.93
C ALA A 113 -6.83 10.85 -12.17
N LEU A 114 -7.89 10.19 -12.67
CA LEU A 114 -8.36 8.92 -12.11
C LEU A 114 -7.32 7.81 -12.30
N ILE A 115 -6.81 7.63 -13.52
CA ILE A 115 -5.79 6.61 -13.82
C ILE A 115 -4.56 6.82 -12.93
N ASP A 116 -4.12 8.06 -12.80
CA ASP A 116 -2.94 8.40 -12.00
C ASP A 116 -3.16 8.09 -10.50
N ALA A 117 -4.35 8.35 -9.97
CA ALA A 117 -4.69 7.98 -8.60
C ALA A 117 -4.72 6.46 -8.39
N LEU A 118 -5.30 5.70 -9.34
CA LEU A 118 -5.34 4.24 -9.28
C LEU A 118 -3.93 3.62 -9.31
N LEU A 119 -3.03 4.17 -10.12
CA LEU A 119 -1.62 3.72 -10.17
C LEU A 119 -0.88 4.04 -8.86
N ALA A 120 -1.12 5.22 -8.27
CA ALA A 120 -0.56 5.56 -6.97
C ALA A 120 -1.04 4.59 -5.87
N PHE A 121 -2.33 4.25 -5.85
CA PHE A 121 -2.86 3.26 -4.91
C PHE A 121 -2.26 1.88 -5.15
N ALA A 122 -2.21 1.42 -6.40
CA ALA A 122 -1.54 0.15 -6.72
C ALA A 122 -0.10 0.09 -6.19
N LEU A 123 0.64 1.20 -6.24
CA LEU A 123 2.01 1.24 -5.73
C LEU A 123 2.06 1.17 -4.20
N ILE A 124 1.14 1.84 -3.50
CA ILE A 124 1.01 1.76 -2.05
C ILE A 124 0.73 0.31 -1.63
N GLU A 125 -0.27 -0.34 -2.26
CA GLU A 125 -0.60 -1.75 -1.97
C GLU A 125 0.56 -2.71 -2.28
N ALA A 126 1.30 -2.46 -3.36
CA ALA A 126 2.48 -3.26 -3.67
C ALA A 126 3.54 -3.17 -2.56
N ARG A 127 3.78 -1.97 -2.01
CA ARG A 127 4.73 -1.75 -0.92
C ARG A 127 4.23 -2.33 0.40
N SER A 128 2.94 -2.13 0.74
CA SER A 128 2.30 -2.75 1.90
C SER A 128 2.40 -4.28 1.84
N CYS A 129 2.04 -4.88 0.71
CA CYS A 129 2.13 -6.32 0.49
C CYS A 129 3.57 -6.85 0.71
N GLU A 130 4.58 -6.16 0.20
CA GLU A 130 5.99 -6.52 0.38
C GLU A 130 6.41 -6.43 1.86
N ARG A 131 5.99 -5.38 2.57
CA ARG A 131 6.25 -5.18 3.99
C ARG A 131 5.56 -6.24 4.85
N PHE A 132 4.28 -6.52 4.61
CA PHE A 132 3.58 -7.60 5.30
C PHE A 132 4.20 -8.97 5.03
N ARG A 133 4.69 -9.22 3.82
CA ARG A 133 5.44 -10.44 3.52
C ARG A 133 6.71 -10.54 4.36
N LEU A 134 7.47 -9.47 4.51
CA LEU A 134 8.68 -9.48 5.35
C LEU A 134 8.33 -9.77 6.81
N LEU A 135 7.29 -9.16 7.36
CA LEU A 135 6.84 -9.43 8.73
C LEU A 135 6.36 -10.87 8.88
N SER A 136 5.56 -11.39 7.94
CA SER A 136 5.06 -12.77 7.99
C SER A 136 6.16 -13.84 7.94
N LEU A 137 7.33 -13.50 7.42
CA LEU A 137 8.45 -14.44 7.30
C LEU A 137 9.48 -14.32 8.45
N ASN A 138 9.61 -13.15 9.06
CA ASN A 138 10.74 -12.85 9.93
C ASN A 138 10.37 -12.54 11.39
N ILE A 139 9.13 -12.16 11.68
CA ILE A 139 8.67 -11.89 13.05
C ILE A 139 8.73 -13.19 13.88
N SER A 140 9.12 -13.13 15.15
CA SER A 140 9.31 -14.31 16.00
C SER A 140 7.99 -14.97 16.41
N ASP A 141 6.94 -14.17 16.67
CA ASP A 141 5.62 -14.64 17.08
C ASP A 141 4.86 -15.31 15.91
N PRO A 142 4.57 -16.64 15.98
CA PRO A 142 3.85 -17.34 14.92
C PRO A 142 2.45 -16.76 14.62
N LYS A 143 1.74 -16.27 15.66
CA LYS A 143 0.41 -15.67 15.48
C LYS A 143 0.47 -14.37 14.70
N LEU A 144 1.50 -13.58 14.91
CA LEU A 144 1.74 -12.39 14.10
C LEU A 144 2.19 -12.72 12.68
N ARG A 145 2.91 -13.83 12.47
CA ARG A 145 3.22 -14.28 11.10
C ARG A 145 1.95 -14.58 10.30
N ASP A 146 1.03 -15.34 10.90
CA ASP A 146 -0.26 -15.65 10.27
C ASP A 146 -1.10 -14.39 10.05
N PHE A 147 -1.11 -13.49 11.01
CA PHE A 147 -1.78 -12.20 10.94
C PHE A 147 -1.26 -11.37 9.75
N TYR A 148 0.04 -11.15 9.63
CA TYR A 148 0.62 -10.41 8.52
C TYR A 148 0.55 -11.15 7.18
N HIS A 149 0.53 -12.49 7.19
CA HIS A 149 0.28 -13.27 5.97
C HIS A 149 -1.10 -13.00 5.38
N MET A 150 -2.13 -12.90 6.23
CA MET A 150 -3.49 -12.56 5.79
C MET A 150 -3.53 -11.20 5.11
N PHE A 151 -2.94 -10.16 5.69
CA PHE A 151 -2.86 -8.83 5.08
C PHE A 151 -2.07 -8.86 3.77
N MET A 152 -0.93 -9.54 3.72
CA MET A 152 -0.17 -9.71 2.49
C MET A 152 -1.02 -10.24 1.33
N VAL A 153 -1.89 -11.21 1.59
CA VAL A 153 -2.77 -11.79 0.56
C VAL A 153 -3.82 -10.79 0.10
N SER A 154 -4.41 -10.04 1.03
CA SER A 154 -5.38 -8.97 0.75
C SER A 154 -4.76 -7.88 -0.14
N GLU A 155 -3.62 -7.32 0.28
CA GLU A 155 -2.93 -6.26 -0.46
C GLU A 155 -2.49 -6.67 -1.87
N ALA A 156 -2.13 -7.94 -2.06
CA ALA A 156 -1.87 -8.47 -3.39
C ALA A 156 -3.13 -8.48 -4.28
N GLY A 157 -4.30 -8.63 -3.69
CA GLY A 157 -5.61 -8.49 -4.36
C GLY A 157 -5.89 -7.04 -4.75
N HIS A 158 -5.78 -6.12 -3.80
CA HIS A 158 -6.00 -4.68 -4.01
C HIS A 158 -5.04 -4.11 -5.06
N TYR A 159 -3.76 -4.45 -5.00
CA TYR A 159 -2.78 -4.11 -6.02
C TYR A 159 -3.24 -4.45 -7.44
N ARG A 160 -3.69 -5.69 -7.65
CA ARG A 160 -4.15 -6.15 -8.97
C ARG A 160 -5.41 -5.40 -9.39
N MET A 161 -6.37 -5.26 -8.51
CA MET A 161 -7.62 -4.55 -8.76
C MET A 161 -7.36 -3.09 -9.19
N PHE A 162 -6.50 -2.36 -8.48
CA PHE A 162 -6.17 -0.97 -8.85
C PHE A 162 -5.49 -0.87 -10.21
N LEU A 163 -4.57 -1.79 -10.54
CA LEU A 163 -3.96 -1.84 -11.87
C LEU A 163 -5.00 -2.17 -12.96
N ASP A 164 -5.86 -3.14 -12.73
CA ASP A 164 -6.90 -3.53 -13.68
C ASP A 164 -7.88 -2.39 -13.94
N LEU A 165 -8.27 -1.65 -12.90
CA LEU A 165 -9.08 -0.43 -13.02
C LEU A 165 -8.36 0.65 -13.82
N ALA A 166 -7.06 0.87 -13.60
CA ALA A 166 -6.28 1.84 -14.35
C ALA A 166 -6.25 1.49 -15.86
N TYR A 167 -6.03 0.23 -16.20
CA TYR A 167 -6.09 -0.26 -17.58
C TYR A 167 -7.51 -0.17 -18.18
N HIS A 168 -8.54 -0.48 -17.40
CA HIS A 168 -9.94 -0.40 -17.85
C HIS A 168 -10.34 1.03 -18.26
N TYR A 169 -9.91 2.04 -17.51
CA TYR A 169 -10.26 3.43 -17.81
C TYR A 169 -9.34 4.09 -18.83
N ALA A 170 -8.25 3.46 -19.22
CA ALA A 170 -7.35 4.02 -20.21
C ALA A 170 -7.87 3.79 -21.65
N GLU A 171 -7.67 4.79 -22.51
CA GLU A 171 -7.89 4.64 -23.95
C GLU A 171 -6.73 3.89 -24.62
N ASN A 172 -5.56 3.96 -24.02
CA ASN A 172 -4.34 3.37 -24.53
C ASN A 172 -3.55 2.73 -23.39
N ASN A 173 -3.37 1.42 -23.47
CA ASN A 173 -2.60 0.64 -22.50
C ASN A 173 -1.11 1.06 -22.44
N VAL A 174 -0.55 1.61 -23.52
CA VAL A 174 0.83 2.12 -23.54
C VAL A 174 0.98 3.30 -22.57
N PHE A 175 -0.03 4.17 -22.49
CA PHE A 175 -0.02 5.27 -21.53
C PHE A 175 0.08 4.75 -20.08
N VAL A 176 -0.77 3.77 -19.70
CA VAL A 176 -0.76 3.18 -18.35
C VAL A 176 0.58 2.52 -18.05
N LYS A 177 1.08 1.71 -19.00
CA LYS A 177 2.37 1.02 -18.86
C LYS A 177 3.54 2.00 -18.63
N ASN A 178 3.58 3.07 -19.42
CA ASN A 178 4.64 4.08 -19.31
C ASN A 178 4.50 4.87 -17.99
N ARG A 179 3.27 5.21 -17.60
CA ARG A 179 3.04 5.93 -16.34
C ARG A 179 3.34 5.05 -15.13
N TRP A 180 2.98 3.77 -15.19
CA TRP A 180 3.34 2.79 -14.17
C TRP A 180 4.86 2.66 -14.00
N GLN A 181 5.61 2.60 -15.12
CA GLN A 181 7.07 2.59 -15.06
C GLN A 181 7.61 3.85 -14.38
N GLN A 182 7.06 5.04 -14.67
CA GLN A 182 7.46 6.28 -14.00
C GLN A 182 7.21 6.23 -12.49
N TYR A 183 6.12 5.60 -12.04
CA TYR A 183 5.85 5.39 -10.62
C TYR A 183 6.88 4.47 -9.98
N LEU A 184 7.25 3.38 -10.65
CA LEU A 184 8.26 2.44 -10.15
C LEU A 184 9.65 3.08 -10.07
N ASP A 185 10.04 3.87 -11.08
CA ASP A 185 11.31 4.60 -11.08
C ASP A 185 11.35 5.68 -9.99
N PHE A 186 10.26 6.41 -9.81
CA PHE A 186 10.12 7.40 -8.76
C PHE A 186 10.19 6.75 -7.36
N GLU A 187 9.52 5.63 -7.18
CA GLU A 187 9.48 4.90 -5.91
C GLU A 187 10.85 4.34 -5.55
N GLU A 188 11.59 3.79 -6.51
CA GLU A 188 12.97 3.33 -6.29
C GLU A 188 13.84 4.48 -5.76
N GLU A 189 13.79 5.67 -6.38
CA GLU A 189 14.56 6.83 -5.92
C GLU A 189 14.07 7.32 -4.55
N LEU A 190 12.77 7.36 -4.31
CA LEU A 190 12.18 7.72 -3.03
C LEU A 190 12.69 6.80 -1.92
N MET A 191 12.66 5.48 -2.15
CA MET A 191 13.10 4.48 -1.17
C MET A 191 14.61 4.54 -0.87
N LYS A 192 15.42 5.05 -1.79
CA LYS A 192 16.85 5.32 -1.53
C LYS A 192 17.05 6.51 -0.57
N THR A 193 16.11 7.45 -0.56
CA THR A 193 16.17 8.65 0.30
C THR A 193 15.53 8.44 1.67
N LEU A 194 14.49 7.61 1.75
CA LEU A 194 13.82 7.29 3.00
C LEU A 194 14.65 6.28 3.81
N LYS A 195 15.01 6.66 5.03
CA LYS A 195 15.68 5.72 5.95
C LYS A 195 14.67 4.70 6.47
N PRO A 196 15.03 3.41 6.57
CA PRO A 196 14.20 2.42 7.26
C PRO A 196 13.88 2.89 8.69
N ARG A 197 12.61 2.87 9.04
CA ARG A 197 12.11 3.27 10.36
C ARG A 197 11.40 2.11 11.02
N ALA A 198 11.60 1.95 12.32
CA ALA A 198 10.97 0.93 13.13
C ALA A 198 9.47 1.18 13.37
N ASP A 199 9.01 2.41 13.14
CA ASP A 199 7.70 2.92 13.50
C ASP A 199 6.81 3.27 12.27
N ARG A 200 7.15 2.74 11.09
CA ARG A 200 6.45 3.02 9.82
C ARG A 200 6.28 1.79 8.95
N MET A 201 5.10 1.67 8.36
CA MET A 201 4.81 0.67 7.33
C MET A 201 5.38 1.05 5.96
N HIS A 202 5.61 2.34 5.70
CA HIS A 202 6.20 2.83 4.45
C HIS A 202 7.46 3.63 4.67
#